data_fa5238cf36f840c7a227ab38d123cb68
#
_entry.id   fa5238cf36f840c7a227ab38d123cb68
#
_cell.length_a   1.000
_cell.length_b   1.000
_cell.length_c   1.000
_cell.angle_alpha   90.00
_cell.angle_beta   90.00
_cell.angle_gamma   90.00
#
_symmetry.space_group_name_H-M   'P 1'
#
loop_
_entity.id
_entity.type
_entity.pdbx_description
1 polymer ?
#
loop_
_entity_poly.entity_id
_entity_poly.type
_entity_poly.pdbx_seq_one_letter_code
_entity_poly.pdbx_strand_id
1 'polypeptide(L)'
;MGERWALLIVRDLLVGPRRYGELAAGLPRIPSNILAARLKELQAAGIIRRVPHSRVIVYELTPYGSELEPLVLALGAWGFKAMGEPREDQVITPDSMTMALRTAFRPEVAAGLPPTSYAAEFGPATLLIRVDGCILAVDRGNGPADLAFSAGPAVRRLISGELAPGRAITTGAVKVLAGSGDLLERFATTFHLAA
;
A
#
# COMPACT_ATOMS: atom_id res chain seq x y z
N MET A 1 -16.65 -15.01 3.91
CA MET A 1 -15.37 -14.30 3.74
C MET A 1 -14.41 -14.92 2.71
N GLY A 2 -14.49 -16.18 2.35
CA GLY A 2 -13.58 -16.83 1.39
C GLY A 2 -13.66 -16.42 -0.08
N GLU A 3 -14.40 -15.38 -0.39
CA GLU A 3 -14.56 -14.86 -1.74
C GLU A 3 -13.43 -13.90 -2.09
N ARG A 4 -12.78 -14.14 -3.22
CA ARG A 4 -11.60 -13.42 -3.72
C ARG A 4 -11.70 -11.90 -3.62
N TRP A 5 -12.86 -11.31 -3.90
CA TRP A 5 -13.04 -9.85 -3.90
C TRP A 5 -13.30 -9.25 -2.53
N ALA A 6 -13.84 -10.03 -1.57
CA ALA A 6 -14.16 -9.52 -0.23
C ALA A 6 -12.90 -9.01 0.49
N LEU A 7 -11.82 -9.79 0.49
CA LEU A 7 -10.55 -9.40 1.11
C LEU A 7 -9.90 -8.20 0.41
N LEU A 8 -10.05 -8.08 -0.92
CA LEU A 8 -9.51 -6.93 -1.65
C LEU A 8 -10.28 -5.64 -1.34
N ILE A 9 -11.60 -5.72 -1.15
CA ILE A 9 -12.41 -4.58 -0.71
C ILE A 9 -12.00 -4.17 0.72
N VAL A 10 -11.86 -5.14 1.64
CA VAL A 10 -11.39 -4.87 3.01
C VAL A 10 -10.00 -4.23 2.99
N ARG A 11 -9.07 -4.74 2.18
CA ARG A 11 -7.74 -4.17 2.01
C ARG A 11 -7.78 -2.68 1.63
N ASP A 12 -8.61 -2.31 0.65
CA ASP A 12 -8.69 -0.92 0.20
C ASP A 12 -9.37 -0.03 1.25
N LEU A 13 -10.33 -0.57 2.01
CA LEU A 13 -10.99 0.13 3.10
C LEU A 13 -10.13 0.26 4.37
N LEU A 14 -9.10 -0.57 4.55
CA LEU A 14 -8.08 -0.40 5.60
C LEU A 14 -7.24 0.86 5.39
N VAL A 15 -7.10 1.32 4.15
CA VAL A 15 -6.43 2.59 3.85
C VAL A 15 -7.31 3.79 4.24
N GLY A 16 -8.63 3.63 4.21
CA GLY A 16 -9.61 4.64 4.62
C GLY A 16 -10.94 4.50 3.89
N PRO A 17 -11.95 5.31 4.26
CA PRO A 17 -13.25 5.31 3.63
C PRO A 17 -13.18 5.54 2.11
N ARG A 18 -14.05 4.85 1.35
CA ARG A 18 -14.10 4.93 -0.11
C ARG A 18 -15.52 5.04 -0.62
N ARG A 19 -15.71 5.83 -1.68
CA ARG A 19 -16.94 5.81 -2.48
C ARG A 19 -16.99 4.55 -3.32
N TYR A 20 -18.18 4.18 -3.79
CA TYR A 20 -18.35 3.05 -4.71
C TYR A 20 -17.44 3.14 -5.93
N GLY A 21 -17.40 4.32 -6.58
CA GLY A 21 -16.56 4.55 -7.76
C GLY A 21 -15.05 4.42 -7.48
N GLU A 22 -14.60 4.79 -6.27
CA GLU A 22 -13.20 4.66 -5.86
C GLU A 22 -12.82 3.19 -5.64
N LEU A 23 -13.72 2.39 -5.05
CA LEU A 23 -13.54 0.94 -4.94
C LEU A 23 -13.52 0.27 -6.31
N ALA A 24 -14.42 0.67 -7.22
CA ALA A 24 -14.43 0.14 -8.59
C ALA A 24 -13.13 0.49 -9.34
N ALA A 25 -12.62 1.71 -9.18
CA ALA A 25 -11.36 2.15 -9.78
C ALA A 25 -10.14 1.43 -9.16
N GLY A 26 -10.17 1.17 -7.83
CA GLY A 26 -9.13 0.42 -7.11
C GLY A 26 -9.10 -1.07 -7.45
N LEU A 27 -10.21 -1.61 -7.95
CA LEU A 27 -10.40 -3.02 -8.30
C LEU A 27 -10.86 -3.16 -9.77
N PRO A 28 -10.06 -2.75 -10.76
CA PRO A 28 -10.54 -2.55 -12.15
C PRO A 28 -11.01 -3.82 -12.85
N ARG A 29 -10.75 -5.01 -12.26
CA ARG A 29 -11.21 -6.29 -12.78
C ARG A 29 -12.46 -6.83 -12.09
N ILE A 30 -13.02 -6.11 -11.11
CA ILE A 30 -14.25 -6.54 -10.45
C ILE A 30 -15.45 -6.14 -11.30
N PRO A 31 -16.33 -7.09 -11.71
CA PRO A 31 -17.59 -6.73 -12.32
C PRO A 31 -18.46 -5.91 -11.36
N SER A 32 -19.16 -4.90 -11.87
CA SER A 32 -19.97 -3.99 -11.04
C SER A 32 -21.04 -4.69 -10.21
N ASN A 33 -21.68 -5.72 -10.77
CA ASN A 33 -22.66 -6.54 -10.07
C ASN A 33 -22.01 -7.33 -8.90
N ILE A 34 -20.79 -7.82 -9.09
CA ILE A 34 -20.03 -8.53 -8.05
C ILE A 34 -19.60 -7.55 -6.93
N LEU A 35 -19.11 -6.36 -7.29
CA LEU A 35 -18.78 -5.33 -6.29
C LEU A 35 -20.00 -4.99 -5.44
N ALA A 36 -21.14 -4.72 -6.07
CA ALA A 36 -22.38 -4.41 -5.35
C ALA A 36 -22.83 -5.56 -4.42
N ALA A 37 -22.75 -6.81 -4.90
CA ALA A 37 -23.08 -8.00 -4.10
C ALA A 37 -22.16 -8.14 -2.89
N ARG A 38 -20.83 -8.03 -3.10
CA ARG A 38 -19.84 -8.15 -2.00
C ARG A 38 -19.99 -7.04 -0.96
N LEU A 39 -20.24 -5.79 -1.38
CA LEU A 39 -20.51 -4.70 -0.45
C LEU A 39 -21.75 -4.97 0.41
N LYS A 40 -22.82 -5.49 -0.20
CA LYS A 40 -24.03 -5.86 0.54
C LYS A 40 -23.77 -6.98 1.56
N GLU A 41 -23.02 -8.00 1.17
CA GLU A 41 -22.66 -9.11 2.07
C GLU A 41 -21.76 -8.68 3.22
N LEU A 42 -20.73 -7.85 2.93
CA LEU A 42 -19.86 -7.30 3.97
C LEU A 42 -20.61 -6.40 4.94
N GLN A 43 -21.61 -5.63 4.47
CA GLN A 43 -22.50 -4.87 5.34
C GLN A 43 -23.36 -5.79 6.20
N ALA A 44 -23.98 -6.81 5.63
CA ALA A 44 -24.80 -7.77 6.38
C ALA A 44 -23.99 -8.54 7.44
N ALA A 45 -22.71 -8.79 7.18
CA ALA A 45 -21.77 -9.39 8.11
C ALA A 45 -21.21 -8.40 9.16
N GLY A 46 -21.62 -7.13 9.14
CA GLY A 46 -21.15 -6.12 10.08
C GLY A 46 -19.67 -5.71 9.91
N ILE A 47 -19.05 -6.06 8.79
CA ILE A 47 -17.63 -5.76 8.51
C ILE A 47 -17.46 -4.32 8.02
N ILE A 48 -18.37 -3.86 7.15
CA ILE A 48 -18.37 -2.50 6.63
C ILE A 48 -19.71 -1.83 6.91
N ARG A 49 -19.73 -0.50 6.85
CA ARG A 49 -20.94 0.31 6.90
C ARG A 49 -20.94 1.39 5.83
N ARG A 50 -22.13 1.85 5.46
CA ARG A 50 -22.31 3.03 4.60
C ARG A 50 -22.52 4.24 5.49
N VAL A 51 -21.75 5.30 5.25
CA VAL A 51 -21.81 6.52 6.04
C VAL A 51 -21.96 7.72 5.12
N PRO A 52 -22.90 8.65 5.43
CA PRO A 52 -22.91 9.95 4.77
C PRO A 52 -21.64 10.73 5.12
N HIS A 53 -20.93 11.19 4.10
CA HIS A 53 -19.76 12.05 4.25
C HIS A 53 -19.98 13.32 3.41
N SER A 54 -20.37 14.40 4.07
CA SER A 54 -20.83 15.62 3.39
C SER A 54 -21.99 15.32 2.43
N ARG A 55 -21.79 15.46 1.12
CA ARG A 55 -22.81 15.24 0.07
C ARG A 55 -22.72 13.87 -0.61
N VAL A 56 -21.86 12.97 -0.12
CA VAL A 56 -21.61 11.67 -0.73
C VAL A 56 -21.72 10.55 0.29
N ILE A 57 -21.95 9.35 -0.21
CA ILE A 57 -21.93 8.14 0.61
C ILE A 57 -20.58 7.45 0.42
N VAL A 58 -19.94 7.09 1.53
CA VAL A 58 -18.74 6.28 1.56
C VAL A 58 -19.00 4.96 2.25
N TYR A 59 -18.18 3.98 1.92
CA TYR A 59 -18.05 2.72 2.66
C TYR A 59 -16.83 2.84 3.56
N GLU A 60 -16.95 2.39 4.80
CA GLU A 60 -15.84 2.31 5.74
C GLU A 60 -15.93 1.02 6.55
N LEU A 61 -14.82 0.60 7.12
CA LEU A 61 -14.80 -0.53 8.04
C LEU A 61 -15.51 -0.15 9.35
N THR A 62 -16.20 -1.11 9.93
CA THR A 62 -16.62 -1.04 11.32
C THR A 62 -15.42 -1.33 12.24
N PRO A 63 -15.51 -1.07 13.57
CA PRO A 63 -14.49 -1.53 14.51
C PRO A 63 -14.18 -3.03 14.34
N TYR A 64 -15.22 -3.87 14.22
CA TYR A 64 -15.08 -5.30 13.95
C TYR A 64 -14.38 -5.60 12.62
N GLY A 65 -14.70 -4.86 11.56
CA GLY A 65 -14.03 -4.98 10.27
C GLY A 65 -12.56 -4.59 10.31
N SER A 66 -12.20 -3.59 11.13
CA SER A 66 -10.81 -3.13 11.30
C SER A 66 -9.92 -4.18 11.98
N GLU A 67 -10.48 -5.08 12.77
CA GLU A 67 -9.76 -6.21 13.38
C GLU A 67 -9.19 -7.20 12.34
N LEU A 68 -9.60 -7.09 11.07
CA LEU A 68 -9.06 -7.87 9.97
C LEU A 68 -7.69 -7.36 9.50
N GLU A 69 -7.22 -6.19 9.93
CA GLU A 69 -5.94 -5.63 9.47
C GLU A 69 -4.76 -6.59 9.65
N PRO A 70 -4.51 -7.18 10.83
CA PRO A 70 -3.39 -8.10 11.01
C PRO A 70 -3.47 -9.33 10.07
N LEU A 71 -4.69 -9.82 9.81
CA LEU A 71 -4.89 -10.94 8.91
C LEU A 71 -4.58 -10.58 7.46
N VAL A 72 -5.01 -9.40 7.01
CA VAL A 72 -4.75 -8.91 5.64
C VAL A 72 -3.25 -8.66 5.44
N LEU A 73 -2.56 -8.07 6.43
CA LEU A 73 -1.12 -7.87 6.41
C LEU A 73 -0.37 -9.21 6.38
N ALA A 74 -0.77 -10.18 7.19
CA ALA A 74 -0.17 -11.52 7.19
C ALA A 74 -0.34 -12.23 5.84
N LEU A 75 -1.52 -12.14 5.22
CA LEU A 75 -1.76 -12.66 3.87
C LEU A 75 -0.91 -11.93 2.82
N GLY A 76 -0.73 -10.61 2.96
CA GLY A 76 0.16 -9.81 2.12
C GLY A 76 1.60 -10.29 2.20
N ALA A 77 2.13 -10.47 3.40
CA ALA A 77 3.48 -10.96 3.65
C ALA A 77 3.68 -12.39 3.12
N TRP A 78 2.69 -13.28 3.35
CA TRP A 78 2.73 -14.65 2.82
C TRP A 78 2.71 -14.66 1.29
N GLY A 79 1.80 -13.88 0.68
CA GLY A 79 1.69 -13.80 -0.77
C GLY A 79 2.91 -13.20 -1.45
N PHE A 80 3.61 -12.28 -0.76
CA PHE A 80 4.84 -11.66 -1.26
C PHE A 80 5.94 -12.68 -1.55
N LYS A 81 6.06 -13.74 -0.72
CA LYS A 81 7.04 -14.82 -0.90
C LYS A 81 6.88 -15.58 -2.23
N ALA A 82 5.65 -15.69 -2.71
CA ALA A 82 5.34 -16.33 -3.98
C ALA A 82 5.24 -15.35 -5.15
N MET A 83 5.44 -14.05 -4.89
CA MET A 83 5.32 -13.01 -5.90
C MET A 83 6.61 -12.96 -6.73
N GLY A 84 6.53 -13.44 -7.97
CA GLY A 84 7.58 -13.30 -8.97
C GLY A 84 7.69 -11.87 -9.51
N GLU A 85 8.36 -11.71 -10.65
CA GLU A 85 8.41 -10.41 -11.35
C GLU A 85 6.99 -9.90 -11.65
N PRO A 86 6.76 -8.58 -11.54
CA PRO A 86 5.47 -7.98 -11.86
C PRO A 86 5.05 -8.32 -13.28
N ARG A 87 3.81 -8.79 -13.44
CA ARG A 87 3.24 -9.09 -14.75
C ARG A 87 2.75 -7.80 -15.40
N GLU A 88 2.84 -7.71 -16.73
CA GLU A 88 2.37 -6.55 -17.50
C GLU A 88 0.89 -6.18 -17.24
N ASP A 89 0.09 -7.18 -16.91
CA ASP A 89 -1.34 -7.02 -16.60
C ASP A 89 -1.62 -6.69 -15.12
N GLN A 90 -0.59 -6.54 -14.30
CA GLN A 90 -0.74 -6.22 -12.88
C GLN A 90 -1.04 -4.74 -12.69
N VAL A 91 -2.17 -4.45 -12.07
CA VAL A 91 -2.57 -3.07 -11.77
C VAL A 91 -2.06 -2.68 -10.39
N ILE A 92 -1.19 -1.68 -10.36
CA ILE A 92 -0.72 -1.04 -9.13
C ILE A 92 -1.62 0.16 -8.87
N THR A 93 -2.25 0.21 -7.70
CA THR A 93 -3.05 1.35 -7.26
C THR A 93 -2.43 1.99 -6.01
N PRO A 94 -2.70 3.26 -5.71
CA PRO A 94 -2.23 3.88 -4.47
C PRO A 94 -2.58 3.07 -3.22
N ASP A 95 -3.81 2.52 -3.14
CA ASP A 95 -4.24 1.73 -1.99
C ASP A 95 -3.50 0.39 -1.88
N SER A 96 -3.31 -0.32 -3.01
CA SER A 96 -2.55 -1.57 -3.01
C SER A 96 -1.09 -1.34 -2.60
N MET A 97 -0.49 -0.22 -3.04
CA MET A 97 0.88 0.12 -2.67
C MET A 97 0.98 0.58 -1.21
N THR A 98 0.00 1.35 -0.71
CA THR A 98 -0.08 1.71 0.71
C THR A 98 -0.11 0.46 1.59
N MET A 99 -0.92 -0.54 1.23
CA MET A 99 -0.99 -1.80 1.98
C MET A 99 0.28 -2.63 1.85
N ALA A 100 0.95 -2.61 0.70
CA ALA A 100 2.27 -3.25 0.53
C ALA A 100 3.32 -2.61 1.44
N LEU A 101 3.35 -1.28 1.55
CA LEU A 101 4.24 -0.56 2.46
C LEU A 101 3.90 -0.86 3.93
N ARG A 102 2.62 -0.87 4.32
CA ARG A 102 2.22 -1.27 5.68
C ARG A 102 2.65 -2.70 6.01
N THR A 103 2.54 -3.61 5.05
CA THR A 103 2.96 -5.01 5.20
C THR A 103 4.48 -5.13 5.37
N ALA A 104 5.24 -4.30 4.66
CA ALA A 104 6.71 -4.32 4.68
C ALA A 104 7.32 -3.48 5.81
N PHE A 105 6.53 -2.63 6.48
CA PHE A 105 7.01 -1.71 7.51
C PHE A 105 7.52 -2.46 8.74
N ARG A 106 8.69 -2.06 9.20
CA ARG A 106 9.39 -2.62 10.35
C ARG A 106 9.48 -1.56 11.46
N PRO A 107 8.47 -1.46 12.33
CA PRO A 107 8.42 -0.43 13.36
C PRO A 107 9.60 -0.50 14.34
N GLU A 108 10.09 -1.71 14.64
CA GLU A 108 11.25 -1.93 15.53
C GLU A 108 12.55 -1.40 14.94
N VAL A 109 12.69 -1.39 13.62
CA VAL A 109 13.84 -0.81 12.91
C VAL A 109 13.68 0.71 12.81
N ALA A 110 12.49 1.15 12.44
CA ALA A 110 12.17 2.56 12.26
C ALA A 110 12.35 3.37 13.57
N ALA A 111 12.04 2.76 14.72
CA ALA A 111 12.19 3.39 16.03
C ALA A 111 13.64 3.82 16.34
N GLY A 112 14.64 3.17 15.74
CA GLY A 112 16.05 3.51 15.88
C GLY A 112 16.57 4.52 14.84
N LEU A 113 15.72 5.01 13.95
CA LEU A 113 16.09 5.90 12.85
C LEU A 113 15.48 7.30 13.05
N PRO A 114 16.11 8.36 12.55
CA PRO A 114 15.53 9.68 12.56
C PRO A 114 14.23 9.72 11.74
N PRO A 115 13.26 10.57 12.12
CA PRO A 115 12.07 10.82 11.31
C PRO A 115 12.45 11.13 9.86
N THR A 116 11.77 10.50 8.92
CA THR A 116 12.11 10.61 7.49
C THR A 116 10.84 10.58 6.64
N SER A 117 10.82 11.43 5.62
CA SER A 117 9.74 11.51 4.65
C SER A 117 10.21 11.14 3.25
N TYR A 118 9.34 10.46 2.50
CA TYR A 118 9.62 10.02 1.13
C TYR A 118 8.46 10.42 0.22
N ALA A 119 8.79 11.07 -0.91
CA ALA A 119 7.87 11.23 -2.03
C ALA A 119 8.23 10.16 -3.07
N ALA A 120 7.38 9.15 -3.21
CA ALA A 120 7.72 7.96 -3.99
C ALA A 120 6.74 7.74 -5.14
N GLU A 121 7.29 7.53 -6.34
CA GLU A 121 6.54 7.18 -7.55
C GLU A 121 6.72 5.69 -7.84
N PHE A 122 5.62 4.93 -7.78
CA PHE A 122 5.55 3.51 -8.06
C PHE A 122 4.70 3.25 -9.32
N GLY A 123 5.21 3.65 -10.48
CA GLY A 123 4.44 3.67 -11.71
C GLY A 123 3.28 4.68 -11.63
N PRO A 124 2.00 4.24 -11.72
CA PRO A 124 0.86 5.17 -11.66
C PRO A 124 0.53 5.64 -10.24
N ALA A 125 1.11 5.02 -9.20
CA ALA A 125 0.85 5.37 -7.82
C ALA A 125 1.94 6.32 -7.29
N THR A 126 1.55 7.53 -6.87
CA THR A 126 2.41 8.50 -6.18
C THR A 126 1.97 8.62 -4.74
N LEU A 127 2.91 8.45 -3.81
CA LEU A 127 2.67 8.43 -2.38
C LEU A 127 3.64 9.34 -1.64
N LEU A 128 3.13 10.03 -0.63
CA LEU A 128 3.91 10.72 0.38
C LEU A 128 3.93 9.85 1.64
N ILE A 129 5.11 9.36 2.00
CA ILE A 129 5.34 8.40 3.08
C ILE A 129 6.08 9.13 4.18
N ARG A 130 5.58 9.08 5.40
CA ARG A 130 6.24 9.66 6.58
C ARG A 130 6.42 8.57 7.64
N VAL A 131 7.65 8.47 8.12
CA VAL A 131 8.05 7.54 9.18
C VAL A 131 8.58 8.34 10.35
N ASP A 132 7.99 8.16 11.51
CA ASP A 132 8.43 8.77 12.75
C ASP A 132 8.35 7.74 13.89
N GLY A 133 9.50 7.23 14.29
CA GLY A 133 9.58 6.09 15.19
C GLY A 133 8.77 4.90 14.68
N CYS A 134 7.86 4.38 15.49
CA CYS A 134 6.98 3.26 15.12
C CYS A 134 5.74 3.67 14.28
N ILE A 135 5.63 4.95 13.90
CA ILE A 135 4.46 5.47 13.20
C ILE A 135 4.76 5.56 11.71
N LEU A 136 3.89 4.97 10.92
CA LEU A 136 3.86 5.07 9.46
C LEU A 136 2.59 5.81 9.01
N ALA A 137 2.77 6.94 8.34
CA ALA A 137 1.70 7.63 7.64
C ALA A 137 1.95 7.59 6.13
N VAL A 138 0.94 7.25 5.35
CA VAL A 138 1.01 7.18 3.88
C VAL A 138 -0.19 7.92 3.30
N ASP A 139 0.10 8.96 2.54
CA ASP A 139 -0.90 9.77 1.84
C ASP A 139 -0.74 9.61 0.32
N ARG A 140 -1.84 9.79 -0.40
CA ARG A 140 -1.81 9.84 -1.87
C ARG A 140 -1.28 11.19 -2.34
N GLY A 141 -0.50 11.15 -3.41
CA GLY A 141 0.04 12.34 -4.06
C GLY A 141 1.50 12.62 -3.69
N ASN A 142 1.94 13.80 -4.07
CA ASN A 142 3.31 14.27 -3.89
C ASN A 142 3.33 15.43 -2.88
N GLY A 143 4.51 15.71 -2.33
CA GLY A 143 4.72 16.79 -1.38
C GLY A 143 6.19 16.94 -1.02
N PRO A 144 6.55 17.96 -0.21
CA PRO A 144 7.90 18.11 0.32
C PRO A 144 8.32 16.84 1.10
N ALA A 145 9.51 16.33 0.81
CA ALA A 145 10.05 15.12 1.42
C ALA A 145 11.58 15.19 1.48
N ASP A 146 12.19 14.43 2.40
CA ASP A 146 13.64 14.33 2.54
C ASP A 146 14.26 13.61 1.35
N LEU A 147 13.52 12.65 0.76
CA LEU A 147 13.90 11.95 -0.46
C LEU A 147 12.69 11.86 -1.41
N ALA A 148 12.87 12.29 -2.65
CA ALA A 148 11.94 12.01 -3.74
C ALA A 148 12.57 11.02 -4.72
N PHE A 149 11.86 9.94 -5.07
CA PHE A 149 12.37 8.93 -5.98
C PHE A 149 11.26 8.24 -6.79
N SER A 150 11.65 7.68 -7.93
CA SER A 150 10.80 6.84 -8.77
C SER A 150 11.41 5.44 -8.86
N ALA A 151 10.64 4.41 -8.52
CA ALA A 151 11.11 3.02 -8.45
C ALA A 151 10.33 2.06 -9.36
N GLY A 152 9.14 2.41 -9.80
CA GLY A 152 8.32 1.53 -10.63
C GLY A 152 8.27 0.09 -10.07
N PRO A 153 8.37 -0.94 -10.93
CA PRO A 153 8.38 -2.35 -10.51
C PRO A 153 9.56 -2.74 -9.62
N ALA A 154 10.67 -1.99 -9.68
CA ALA A 154 11.88 -2.28 -8.90
C ALA A 154 11.66 -2.16 -7.38
N VAL A 155 10.60 -1.48 -6.93
CA VAL A 155 10.25 -1.37 -5.50
C VAL A 155 10.09 -2.75 -4.83
N ARG A 156 9.53 -3.74 -5.54
CA ARG A 156 9.41 -5.10 -5.02
C ARG A 156 10.78 -5.66 -4.65
N ARG A 157 11.76 -5.53 -5.56
CA ARG A 157 13.12 -6.05 -5.37
C ARG A 157 13.90 -5.28 -4.30
N LEU A 158 13.59 -3.98 -4.10
CA LEU A 158 14.12 -3.23 -2.96
C LEU A 158 13.57 -3.77 -1.64
N ILE A 159 12.25 -3.94 -1.56
CA ILE A 159 11.56 -4.41 -0.35
C ILE A 159 11.95 -5.87 -0.02
N SER A 160 12.20 -6.73 -1.02
CA SER A 160 12.67 -8.11 -0.79
C SER A 160 14.16 -8.21 -0.45
N GLY A 161 14.93 -7.13 -0.62
CA GLY A 161 16.40 -7.17 -0.49
C GLY A 161 17.12 -7.81 -1.67
N GLU A 162 16.40 -8.24 -2.73
CA GLU A 162 16.99 -8.78 -3.96
C GLU A 162 17.83 -7.73 -4.73
N LEU A 163 17.53 -6.45 -4.55
CA LEU A 163 18.20 -5.34 -5.18
C LEU A 163 18.70 -4.35 -4.12
N ALA A 164 20.01 -4.27 -3.96
CA ALA A 164 20.61 -3.29 -3.05
C ALA A 164 20.33 -1.86 -3.55
N PRO A 165 20.00 -0.90 -2.66
CA PRO A 165 19.63 0.47 -3.01
C PRO A 165 20.69 1.19 -3.87
N GLY A 166 21.96 1.10 -3.50
CA GLY A 166 23.05 1.69 -4.28
C GLY A 166 23.11 1.13 -5.71
N ARG A 167 22.90 -0.19 -5.87
CA ARG A 167 22.83 -0.83 -7.19
C ARG A 167 21.58 -0.41 -7.96
N ALA A 168 20.45 -0.24 -7.27
CA ALA A 168 19.21 0.22 -7.89
C ALA A 168 19.37 1.61 -8.51
N ILE A 169 20.08 2.52 -7.83
CA ILE A 169 20.40 3.86 -8.33
C ILE A 169 21.37 3.76 -9.52
N THR A 170 22.47 3.02 -9.36
CA THR A 170 23.52 2.92 -10.40
C THR A 170 22.99 2.31 -11.70
N THR A 171 22.10 1.33 -11.63
CA THR A 171 21.48 0.70 -12.81
C THR A 171 20.31 1.49 -13.39
N GLY A 172 19.87 2.58 -12.74
CA GLY A 172 18.70 3.35 -13.13
C GLY A 172 17.36 2.67 -12.86
N ALA A 173 17.36 1.55 -12.12
CA ALA A 173 16.13 0.87 -11.69
C ALA A 173 15.34 1.72 -10.69
N VAL A 174 16.04 2.57 -9.95
CA VAL A 174 15.48 3.64 -9.11
C VAL A 174 16.12 4.95 -9.51
N LYS A 175 15.31 5.98 -9.71
CA LYS A 175 15.77 7.34 -10.00
C LYS A 175 15.52 8.21 -8.78
N VAL A 176 16.60 8.80 -8.24
CA VAL A 176 16.50 9.87 -7.22
C VAL A 176 16.09 11.14 -7.94
N LEU A 177 14.99 11.73 -7.54
CA LEU A 177 14.41 12.95 -8.11
C LEU A 177 14.83 14.19 -7.30
N ALA A 178 14.94 14.06 -5.98
CA ALA A 178 15.41 15.10 -5.07
C ALA A 178 15.87 14.46 -3.74
N GLY A 179 16.77 15.13 -3.02
CA GLY A 179 17.31 14.66 -1.75
C GLY A 179 18.55 13.76 -1.90
N SER A 180 19.00 13.17 -0.80
CA SER A 180 20.19 12.29 -0.80
C SER A 180 19.82 10.84 -1.08
N GLY A 181 20.54 10.20 -2.02
CA GLY A 181 20.38 8.78 -2.34
C GLY A 181 20.61 7.83 -1.16
N ASP A 182 21.36 8.26 -0.13
CA ASP A 182 21.61 7.47 1.07
C ASP A 182 20.31 7.18 1.85
N LEU A 183 19.29 8.03 1.70
CA LEU A 183 17.98 7.80 2.32
C LEU A 183 17.23 6.63 1.68
N LEU A 184 17.64 6.16 0.49
CA LEU A 184 17.09 4.94 -0.10
C LEU A 184 17.54 3.68 0.65
N GLU A 185 18.73 3.68 1.25
CA GLU A 185 19.18 2.60 2.16
C GLU A 185 18.27 2.55 3.41
N ARG A 186 17.95 3.73 3.96
CA ARG A 186 17.01 3.83 5.08
C ARG A 186 15.63 3.33 4.70
N PHE A 187 15.13 3.72 3.52
CA PHE A 187 13.86 3.21 3.01
C PHE A 187 13.86 1.68 2.94
N ALA A 188 14.86 1.07 2.28
CA ALA A 188 14.94 -0.39 2.11
C ALA A 188 15.11 -1.13 3.45
N THR A 189 15.74 -0.50 4.45
CA THR A 189 15.90 -1.06 5.79
C THR A 189 14.59 -1.00 6.58
N THR A 190 13.85 0.10 6.44
CA THR A 190 12.56 0.35 7.12
C THR A 190 11.42 -0.48 6.54
N PHE A 191 11.41 -0.67 5.21
CA PHE A 191 10.41 -1.44 4.48
C PHE A 191 11.03 -2.70 3.90
N HIS A 192 10.87 -3.82 4.61
CA HIS A 192 11.49 -5.08 4.21
C HIS A 192 10.57 -6.27 4.45
N LEU A 193 10.48 -7.15 3.45
CA LEU A 193 9.81 -8.45 3.51
C LEU A 193 10.79 -9.51 3.00
N ALA A 194 11.12 -10.47 3.84
CA ALA A 194 11.90 -11.63 3.40
C ALA A 194 11.13 -12.41 2.33
N ALA A 195 11.79 -12.65 1.18
CA ALA A 195 11.26 -13.45 0.09
C ALA A 195 11.19 -14.95 0.45
#